data_b75da0ea4db7af40d805070ed83d4c9a
#
_entry.id   b75da0ea4db7af40d805070ed83d4c9a
#
_cell.length_a   1.000
_cell.length_b   1.000
_cell.length_c   1.000
_cell.angle_alpha   90.00
_cell.angle_beta   90.00
_cell.angle_gamma   90.00
#
_symmetry.space_group_name_H-M   'P 1'
#
loop_
_entity.id
_entity.type
_entity.pdbx_description
1 polymer ?
#
loop_
_entity_poly.entity_id
_entity_poly.type
_entity_poly.pdbx_seq_one_letter_code
_entity_poly.pdbx_strand_id
1 'polypeptide(L)'
;MARILIVDDSPTETFRFREILTKHGFEVIEAANGADGVTMAQAELPDLVLMDVVMPGVNGFQATRQISRGDTTKHIPIVIVSTKDQATDRVWGKRQGAS
;
A
#
# COMPACT_ATOMS: atom_id res chain seq x y z
N MET A 1 -13.43 7.88 -11.06
CA MET A 1 -13.09 6.50 -10.71
C MET A 1 -11.97 6.52 -9.68
N ALA A 2 -12.11 5.76 -8.61
CA ALA A 2 -11.09 5.74 -7.58
C ALA A 2 -9.82 5.04 -8.08
N ARG A 3 -8.67 5.58 -7.69
CA ARG A 3 -7.36 5.06 -8.04
C ARG A 3 -6.71 4.46 -6.80
N ILE A 4 -6.27 3.23 -6.92
CA ILE A 4 -5.67 2.47 -5.81
C ILE A 4 -4.22 2.16 -6.14
N LEU A 5 -3.32 2.49 -5.22
CA LEU A 5 -1.90 2.14 -5.33
C LEU A 5 -1.67 0.82 -4.60
N ILE A 6 -1.13 -0.16 -5.31
CA ILE A 6 -0.70 -1.43 -4.73
C ILE A 6 0.81 -1.37 -4.54
N VAL A 7 1.27 -1.57 -3.31
CA VAL A 7 2.70 -1.63 -2.97
C VAL A 7 3.02 -3.04 -2.51
N ASP A 8 3.67 -3.82 -3.37
CA ASP A 8 3.93 -5.24 -3.14
C ASP A 8 5.08 -5.68 -4.04
N ASP A 9 6.03 -6.44 -3.50
CA ASP A 9 7.17 -6.94 -4.27
C ASP A 9 6.88 -8.25 -4.99
N SER A 10 5.71 -8.86 -4.77
CA SER A 10 5.30 -10.10 -5.41
C SER A 10 4.46 -9.81 -6.66
N PRO A 11 4.95 -10.14 -7.86
CA PRO A 11 4.15 -9.97 -9.09
C PRO A 11 2.85 -10.77 -9.06
N THR A 12 2.85 -11.95 -8.44
CA THR A 12 1.67 -12.80 -8.34
C THR A 12 0.59 -12.13 -7.49
N GLU A 13 0.95 -11.59 -6.31
CA GLU A 13 -0.01 -10.91 -5.45
C GLU A 13 -0.52 -9.62 -6.07
N THR A 14 0.38 -8.86 -6.70
CA THR A 14 0.00 -7.63 -7.41
C THR A 14 -1.01 -7.94 -8.51
N PHE A 15 -0.77 -9.00 -9.28
CA PHE A 15 -1.68 -9.41 -10.34
C PHE A 15 -3.06 -9.78 -9.78
N ARG A 16 -3.10 -10.53 -8.67
CA ARG A 16 -4.36 -10.92 -8.04
C ARG A 16 -5.17 -9.71 -7.58
N PHE A 17 -4.52 -8.77 -6.91
CA PHE A 17 -5.21 -7.56 -6.45
C PHE A 17 -5.68 -6.71 -7.63
N ARG A 18 -4.85 -6.56 -8.65
CA ARG A 18 -5.22 -5.82 -9.85
C ARG A 18 -6.46 -6.42 -10.51
N GLU A 19 -6.50 -7.74 -10.67
CA GLU A 19 -7.65 -8.43 -11.26
C GLU A 19 -8.95 -8.12 -10.49
N ILE A 20 -8.88 -8.25 -9.17
CA ILE A 20 -10.05 -8.02 -8.32
C ILE A 20 -10.49 -6.56 -8.41
N LEU A 21 -9.57 -5.63 -8.28
CA LEU A 21 -9.88 -4.21 -8.21
C LEU A 21 -10.38 -3.66 -9.55
N THR A 22 -9.73 -4.04 -10.64
CA THR A 22 -10.17 -3.59 -11.96
C THR A 22 -11.53 -4.15 -12.33
N LYS A 23 -11.81 -5.38 -11.91
CA LYS A 23 -13.13 -5.98 -12.09
C LYS A 23 -14.24 -5.19 -11.41
N HIS A 24 -13.92 -4.51 -10.31
CA HIS A 24 -14.86 -3.68 -9.57
C HIS A 24 -14.82 -2.20 -10.00
N GLY A 25 -14.15 -1.89 -11.09
CA GLY A 25 -14.16 -0.55 -11.67
C GLY A 25 -13.10 0.41 -11.13
N PHE A 26 -12.14 -0.07 -10.33
CA PHE A 26 -11.07 0.77 -9.82
C PHE A 26 -9.91 0.88 -10.82
N GLU A 27 -9.28 2.05 -10.84
CA GLU A 27 -8.01 2.22 -11.53
C GLU A 27 -6.88 1.80 -10.60
N VAL A 28 -5.87 1.10 -11.12
CA VAL A 28 -4.79 0.55 -10.30
C VAL A 28 -3.44 1.05 -10.80
N ILE A 29 -2.61 1.51 -9.86
CA ILE A 29 -1.20 1.79 -10.09
C ILE A 29 -0.38 0.93 -9.14
N GLU A 30 0.88 0.66 -9.47
CA GLU A 30 1.69 -0.33 -8.77
C GLU A 30 3.07 0.21 -8.44
N ALA A 31 3.58 -0.19 -7.27
CA ALA A 31 4.96 0.00 -6.88
C ALA A 31 5.48 -1.33 -6.34
N ALA A 32 6.72 -1.67 -6.67
CA ALA A 32 7.29 -2.96 -6.33
C ALA A 32 8.05 -2.98 -5.00
N ASN A 33 8.16 -1.85 -4.34
CA ASN A 33 8.85 -1.74 -3.05
C ASN A 33 8.35 -0.52 -2.30
N GLY A 34 8.73 -0.42 -1.02
CA GLY A 34 8.25 0.65 -0.15
C GLY A 34 8.72 2.05 -0.59
N ALA A 35 9.96 2.18 -1.03
CA ALA A 35 10.49 3.49 -1.45
C ALA A 35 9.73 4.01 -2.67
N ASP A 36 9.50 3.14 -3.67
CA ASP A 36 8.73 3.50 -4.85
C ASP A 36 7.26 3.77 -4.48
N GLY A 37 6.74 3.04 -3.49
CA GLY A 37 5.39 3.27 -2.98
C GLY A 37 5.21 4.67 -2.43
N VAL A 38 6.18 5.15 -1.64
CA VAL A 38 6.15 6.51 -1.11
C VAL A 38 6.21 7.53 -2.25
N THR A 39 7.13 7.33 -3.20
CA THR A 39 7.28 8.21 -4.35
C THR A 39 5.99 8.28 -5.19
N MET A 40 5.40 7.12 -5.47
CA MET A 40 4.15 7.04 -6.22
C MET A 40 2.99 7.72 -5.49
N ALA A 41 2.89 7.51 -4.17
CA ALA A 41 1.84 8.15 -3.38
C ALA A 41 1.94 9.67 -3.45
N GLN A 42 3.16 10.19 -3.38
CA GLN A 42 3.41 11.63 -3.45
C GLN A 42 3.12 12.20 -4.85
N ALA A 43 3.48 11.45 -5.88
CA ALA A 43 3.32 11.91 -7.27
C ALA A 43 1.89 11.77 -7.79
N GLU A 44 1.23 10.67 -7.46
CA GLU A 44 -0.06 10.30 -8.05
C GLU A 44 -1.25 10.58 -7.14
N LEU A 45 -1.02 10.77 -5.85
CA LEU A 45 -2.07 11.05 -4.85
C LEU A 45 -3.26 10.10 -4.99
N PRO A 46 -3.05 8.79 -4.83
CA PRO A 46 -4.14 7.81 -4.97
C PRO A 46 -5.21 8.00 -3.91
N ASP A 47 -6.35 7.41 -4.14
CA ASP A 47 -7.47 7.45 -3.19
C ASP A 47 -7.30 6.46 -2.04
N LEU A 48 -6.51 5.40 -2.26
CA LEU A 48 -6.26 4.35 -1.28
C LEU A 48 -4.92 3.67 -1.60
N VAL A 49 -4.23 3.22 -0.57
CA VAL A 49 -3.00 2.41 -0.72
C VAL A 49 -3.22 1.04 -0.11
N LEU A 50 -2.93 -0.01 -0.89
CA LEU A 50 -2.81 -1.37 -0.37
C LEU A 50 -1.32 -1.63 -0.16
N MET A 51 -0.92 -1.82 1.09
CA MET A 51 0.49 -1.88 1.47
C MET A 51 0.85 -3.27 1.98
N ASP A 52 1.72 -3.97 1.26
CA ASP A 52 2.37 -5.17 1.79
C ASP A 52 3.44 -4.75 2.78
N VAL A 53 3.52 -5.46 3.92
CA VAL A 53 4.49 -5.14 4.96
C VAL A 53 5.74 -6.01 4.91
N VAL A 54 5.75 -7.05 4.08
CA VAL A 54 6.87 -7.99 3.99
C VAL A 54 7.62 -7.74 2.68
N MET A 55 8.49 -6.74 2.68
CA MET A 55 9.28 -6.36 1.51
C MET A 55 10.70 -6.05 1.91
N PRO A 56 11.69 -6.28 1.02
CA PRO A 56 13.08 -5.87 1.28
C PRO A 56 13.24 -4.36 1.24
N GLY A 57 14.29 -3.85 1.88
CA GLY A 57 14.59 -2.42 1.89
C GLY A 57 13.65 -1.62 2.79
N VAL A 58 13.10 -0.53 2.28
CA VAL A 58 12.07 0.24 2.99
C VAL A 58 10.83 -0.64 3.06
N ASN A 59 10.55 -1.19 4.24
CA ASN A 59 9.45 -2.13 4.42
C ASN A 59 8.11 -1.38 4.47
N GLY A 60 7.01 -2.16 4.44
CA GLY A 60 5.67 -1.60 4.39
C GLY A 60 5.32 -0.72 5.59
N PHE A 61 5.82 -1.04 6.80
CA PHE A 61 5.57 -0.21 7.97
C PHE A 61 6.25 1.14 7.86
N GLN A 62 7.50 1.17 7.39
CA GLN A 62 8.23 2.42 7.18
C GLN A 62 7.56 3.27 6.09
N ALA A 63 7.18 2.65 4.98
CA ALA A 63 6.49 3.34 3.89
C ALA A 63 5.15 3.90 4.37
N THR A 64 4.38 3.12 5.13
CA THR A 64 3.12 3.56 5.71
C THR A 64 3.32 4.81 6.57
N ARG A 65 4.35 4.81 7.43
CA ARG A 65 4.66 5.96 8.27
C ARG A 65 4.97 7.20 7.45
N GLN A 66 5.81 7.05 6.43
CA GLN A 66 6.18 8.18 5.58
C GLN A 66 4.98 8.78 4.85
N ILE A 67 4.10 7.93 4.33
CA ILE A 67 2.87 8.39 3.66
C ILE A 67 1.94 9.07 4.66
N SER A 68 1.74 8.46 5.83
CA SER A 68 0.83 8.97 6.86
C SER A 68 1.28 10.29 7.47
N ARG A 69 2.57 10.59 7.41
CA ARG A 69 3.15 11.82 7.96
C ARG A 69 3.42 12.89 6.91
N GLY A 70 3.32 12.56 5.62
CA GLY A 70 3.55 13.51 4.54
C GLY A 70 2.44 14.55 4.44
N ASP A 71 2.80 15.81 4.21
CA ASP A 71 1.83 16.90 4.17
C ASP A 71 0.76 16.69 3.11
N THR A 72 1.14 16.13 1.96
CA THR A 72 0.24 15.93 0.83
C THR A 72 -0.40 14.54 0.81
N THR A 73 0.10 13.59 1.61
CA THR A 73 -0.33 12.19 1.57
C THR A 73 -0.99 11.71 2.87
N LYS A 74 -0.96 12.49 3.93
CA LYS A 74 -1.45 12.07 5.26
C LYS A 74 -2.94 11.73 5.27
N HIS A 75 -3.71 12.25 4.33
CA HIS A 75 -5.14 11.99 4.25
C HIS A 75 -5.47 10.68 3.51
N ILE A 76 -4.48 10.06 2.85
CA ILE A 76 -4.71 8.86 2.04
C ILE A 76 -4.84 7.66 2.97
N PRO A 77 -5.97 6.93 2.94
CA PRO A 77 -6.12 5.73 3.76
C PRO A 77 -5.19 4.62 3.26
N ILE A 78 -4.60 3.90 4.21
CA ILE A 78 -3.67 2.80 3.91
C ILE A 78 -4.22 1.54 4.56
N VAL A 79 -4.41 0.49 3.74
CA VAL A 79 -4.82 -0.82 4.22
C VAL A 79 -3.59 -1.73 4.16
N ILE A 80 -3.21 -2.27 5.31
CA ILE A 80 -2.12 -3.23 5.39
C ILE A 80 -2.61 -4.59 4.90
N VAL A 81 -1.87 -5.16 3.96
CA VAL A 81 -2.12 -6.50 3.45
C VAL A 81 -0.90 -7.36 3.78
N SER A 82 -1.12 -8.45 4.51
CA SER A 82 -0.03 -9.36 4.85
C SER A 82 -0.29 -10.70 4.20
N THR A 83 0.68 -11.16 3.39
CA THR A 83 0.60 -12.48 2.79
C THR A 83 0.87 -13.59 3.80
N LYS A 84 1.37 -13.26 4.99
CA LYS A 84 1.66 -14.22 6.05
C LYS A 84 0.51 -14.40 7.02
N ASP A 85 -0.54 -13.63 6.92
CA ASP A 85 -1.78 -13.75 7.70
C ASP A 85 -1.54 -13.97 9.19
N GLN A 86 -0.72 -13.12 9.81
CA GLN A 86 -0.49 -13.16 11.25
C GLN A 86 -1.21 -11.99 11.92
N ALA A 87 -2.00 -12.30 12.95
CA ALA A 87 -2.79 -11.28 13.64
C ALA A 87 -1.90 -10.18 14.25
N THR A 88 -0.72 -10.57 14.77
CA THR A 88 0.24 -9.62 15.32
C THR A 88 0.70 -8.60 14.28
N ASP A 89 0.94 -9.04 13.06
CA ASP A 89 1.39 -8.15 11.99
C ASP A 89 0.29 -7.14 11.64
N ARG A 90 -0.96 -7.57 11.61
CA ARG A 90 -2.08 -6.68 11.32
C ARG A 90 -2.25 -5.61 12.40
N VAL A 91 -2.15 -6.01 13.66
CA VAL A 91 -2.22 -5.06 14.78
C VAL A 91 -1.06 -4.07 14.72
N TRP A 92 0.14 -4.57 14.43
CA TRP A 92 1.32 -3.73 14.30
C TRP A 92 1.16 -2.72 13.16
N GLY A 93 0.64 -3.16 12.02
CA GLY A 93 0.38 -2.28 10.88
C GLY A 93 -0.53 -1.12 11.24
N LYS A 94 -1.60 -1.37 11.98
CA LYS A 94 -2.53 -0.32 12.42
C LYS A 94 -1.83 0.71 13.30
N ARG A 95 -0.95 0.27 14.19
CA ARG A 95 -0.19 1.17 15.06
C ARG A 95 0.79 2.04 14.30
N GLN A 96 1.18 1.64 13.09
CA GLN A 96 2.10 2.41 12.26
C GLN A 96 1.40 3.39 11.32
N GLY A 97 0.10 3.58 11.47
CA GLY A 97 -0.65 4.57 10.73
C GLY A 97 -1.60 4.04 9.66
N ALA A 98 -1.74 2.74 9.54
CA ALA A 98 -2.68 2.14 8.59
C ALA A 98 -4.12 2.30 9.05
N SER A 99 -5.01 2.39 8.10
CA SER A 99 -6.46 2.50 8.35
C SER A 99 -7.07 1.14 8.64
#